data_b07fb7c7713971101aa0d94df1305993
#
_entry.id   b07fb7c7713971101aa0d94df1305993
#
_cell.length_a   1.000
_cell.length_b   1.000
_cell.length_c   1.000
_cell.angle_alpha   90.00
_cell.angle_beta   90.00
_cell.angle_gamma   90.00
#
_symmetry.space_group_name_H-M   'P 1'
#
loop_
_entity.id
_entity.type
_entity.pdbx_description
1 polymer ?
#
loop_
_entity_poly.entity_id
_entity_poly.type
_entity_poly.pdbx_seq_one_letter_code
_entity_poly.pdbx_strand_id
1 'polypeptide(L)'
;RSIVLHAANSGAPRVGCATTQTYKPRMVSATFRGAGMPSGSITFSQESPMSSTKISVSLSGLEAAANKFHIHNFPVDGACSSTGGHFDPMGVEVPTYTTCTGDAAAKAAGCYVGDLSGKFGTLGASSSASFMDSSVSLFGANSIQGRSIVIHKNDGSRWACATIGHARAVTTVIATFSSDIMGQVVMKQLADDAMSETQVMVDLKYADAAAAATAGHKMHVHVSPVTADCASAGGHFDPFGVEIAGYTTCTGD
;
A
#
# COMPACT_ATOMS: atom_id res chain seq x y z
N ARG A 1 -18.09 21.18 -1.03
CA ARG A 1 -19.20 21.70 -0.19
C ARG A 1 -18.82 21.51 1.28
N SER A 2 -19.59 22.12 2.23
CA SER A 2 -19.32 22.01 3.66
C SER A 2 -20.58 21.71 4.44
N ILE A 3 -20.41 21.10 5.61
CA ILE A 3 -21.42 20.96 6.65
C ILE A 3 -21.09 21.99 7.72
N VAL A 4 -22.10 22.74 8.18
CA VAL A 4 -21.96 23.72 9.25
C VAL A 4 -22.92 23.35 10.38
N LEU A 5 -22.39 23.29 11.60
CA LEU A 5 -23.16 23.09 12.80
C LEU A 5 -23.44 24.46 13.45
N HIS A 6 -24.66 24.65 13.88
CA HIS A 6 -25.10 25.86 14.56
C HIS A 6 -25.49 25.56 16.02
N ALA A 7 -25.30 26.51 16.91
CA ALA A 7 -25.82 26.42 18.27
C ALA A 7 -27.37 26.41 18.29
N ALA A 8 -27.93 25.80 19.32
CA ALA A 8 -29.38 25.60 19.45
C ALA A 8 -30.21 26.86 19.88
N ASN A 9 -29.59 28.05 19.88
CA ASN A 9 -30.22 29.28 20.33
C ASN A 9 -30.61 30.21 19.18
N SER A 10 -31.48 31.19 19.47
CA SER A 10 -31.87 32.24 18.52
C SER A 10 -30.64 33.06 18.10
N GLY A 11 -30.41 33.17 16.78
CA GLY A 11 -29.21 33.73 16.19
C GLY A 11 -28.20 32.68 15.75
N ALA A 12 -28.34 31.44 16.21
CA ALA A 12 -27.68 30.22 15.77
C ALA A 12 -26.25 30.44 15.25
N PRO A 13 -25.29 30.92 16.08
CA PRO A 13 -23.92 31.12 15.64
C PRO A 13 -23.31 29.80 15.17
N ARG A 14 -22.44 29.86 14.18
CA ARG A 14 -21.72 28.68 13.69
C ARG A 14 -20.75 28.21 14.76
N VAL A 15 -20.86 26.96 15.17
CA VAL A 15 -20.04 26.37 16.24
C VAL A 15 -19.04 25.33 15.70
N GLY A 16 -19.24 24.88 14.47
CA GLY A 16 -18.29 23.98 13.79
C GLY A 16 -18.60 23.93 12.31
N CYS A 17 -17.55 23.63 11.52
CA CYS A 17 -17.71 23.39 10.08
C CYS A 17 -16.68 22.38 9.61
N ALA A 18 -17.07 21.61 8.58
CA ALA A 18 -16.19 20.65 7.91
C ALA A 18 -16.46 20.65 6.42
N THR A 19 -15.43 20.49 5.62
CA THR A 19 -15.56 20.30 4.17
C THR A 19 -15.97 18.86 3.89
N THR A 20 -16.96 18.68 3.00
CA THR A 20 -17.32 17.36 2.52
C THR A 20 -16.29 16.88 1.50
N GLN A 21 -15.77 15.70 1.70
CA GLN A 21 -14.87 15.03 0.76
C GLN A 21 -15.64 13.92 0.03
N THR A 22 -15.31 13.72 -1.25
CA THR A 22 -15.88 12.63 -2.04
C THR A 22 -14.77 11.63 -2.30
N TYR A 23 -14.99 10.38 -1.90
CA TYR A 23 -14.08 9.28 -2.17
C TYR A 23 -14.65 8.41 -3.30
N LYS A 24 -13.77 7.95 -4.18
CA LYS A 24 -14.09 6.90 -5.14
C LYS A 24 -13.74 5.56 -4.52
N PRO A 25 -14.60 4.53 -4.57
CA PRO A 25 -14.25 3.18 -4.14
C PRO A 25 -12.99 2.68 -4.85
N ARG A 26 -12.15 1.96 -4.12
CA ARG A 26 -10.94 1.35 -4.66
C ARG A 26 -11.05 -0.16 -4.69
N MET A 27 -10.49 -0.76 -5.74
CA MET A 27 -10.36 -2.21 -5.87
C MET A 27 -8.99 -2.56 -6.45
N VAL A 28 -8.31 -3.49 -5.77
CA VAL A 28 -7.01 -4.02 -6.17
C VAL A 28 -7.02 -5.54 -6.07
N SER A 29 -6.15 -6.21 -6.79
CA SER A 29 -6.10 -7.66 -6.82
C SER A 29 -4.66 -8.17 -6.88
N ALA A 30 -4.38 -9.25 -6.14
CA ALA A 30 -3.21 -10.08 -6.31
C ALA A 30 -3.63 -11.35 -7.07
N THR A 31 -3.08 -11.56 -8.28
CA THR A 31 -3.43 -12.69 -9.13
C THR A 31 -2.27 -13.68 -9.19
N PHE A 32 -2.57 -14.92 -8.87
CA PHE A 32 -1.63 -16.03 -8.84
C PHE A 32 -1.78 -16.89 -10.09
N ARG A 33 -0.66 -17.20 -10.75
CA ARG A 33 -0.59 -18.03 -11.95
C ARG A 33 0.77 -18.72 -12.00
N GLY A 34 0.79 -19.96 -12.44
CA GLY A 34 2.03 -20.71 -12.69
C GLY A 34 1.82 -22.22 -12.62
N ALA A 35 2.64 -22.97 -13.33
CA ALA A 35 2.63 -24.44 -13.26
C ALA A 35 3.15 -24.87 -11.87
N GLY A 36 2.39 -25.75 -11.18
CA GLY A 36 2.74 -26.21 -9.83
C GLY A 36 2.60 -25.16 -8.71
N MET A 37 1.94 -24.05 -8.99
CA MET A 37 1.68 -22.95 -8.06
C MET A 37 0.17 -22.82 -7.83
N PRO A 38 -0.27 -22.23 -6.71
CA PRO A 38 -1.66 -21.83 -6.55
C PRO A 38 -2.12 -20.93 -7.69
N SER A 39 -3.38 -21.05 -8.06
CA SER A 39 -4.00 -20.21 -9.09
C SER A 39 -5.27 -19.55 -8.60
N GLY A 40 -5.56 -18.36 -9.13
CA GLY A 40 -6.71 -17.56 -8.75
C GLY A 40 -6.32 -16.17 -8.29
N SER A 41 -7.10 -15.57 -7.39
CA SER A 41 -6.86 -14.20 -6.94
C SER A 41 -7.31 -13.94 -5.51
N ILE A 42 -6.68 -12.94 -4.90
CA ILE A 42 -7.15 -12.28 -3.69
C ILE A 42 -7.44 -10.83 -4.07
N THR A 43 -8.70 -10.41 -3.90
CA THR A 43 -9.18 -9.07 -4.26
C THR A 43 -9.51 -8.29 -2.99
N PHE A 44 -9.15 -7.01 -2.98
CA PHE A 44 -9.42 -6.07 -1.91
C PHE A 44 -10.29 -4.94 -2.46
N SER A 45 -11.36 -4.59 -1.76
CA SER A 45 -12.19 -3.44 -2.10
C SER A 45 -12.52 -2.61 -0.86
N GLN A 46 -12.49 -1.30 -1.00
CA GLN A 46 -12.74 -0.34 0.08
C GLN A 46 -13.48 0.87 -0.47
N GLU A 47 -14.60 1.23 0.14
CA GLU A 47 -15.49 2.33 -0.31
C GLU A 47 -14.90 3.71 -0.01
N SER A 48 -14.25 3.85 1.15
CA SER A 48 -13.64 5.10 1.62
C SER A 48 -12.55 4.80 2.63
N PRO A 49 -11.68 5.77 2.98
CA PRO A 49 -10.65 5.59 4.02
C PRO A 49 -11.21 5.16 5.39
N MET A 50 -12.48 5.47 5.65
CA MET A 50 -13.16 5.18 6.93
C MET A 50 -13.90 3.84 6.92
N SER A 51 -14.00 3.18 5.78
CA SER A 51 -14.66 1.88 5.63
C SER A 51 -13.68 0.74 5.87
N SER A 52 -14.16 -0.38 6.39
CA SER A 52 -13.37 -1.63 6.40
C SER A 52 -13.12 -2.12 4.97
N THR A 53 -11.96 -2.72 4.76
CA THR A 53 -11.61 -3.33 3.49
C THR A 53 -12.21 -4.74 3.41
N LYS A 54 -12.99 -4.99 2.35
CA LYS A 54 -13.44 -6.34 2.01
C LYS A 54 -12.31 -7.08 1.29
N ILE A 55 -11.97 -8.25 1.79
CA ILE A 55 -10.97 -9.18 1.24
C ILE A 55 -11.71 -10.38 0.70
N SER A 56 -11.60 -10.66 -0.59
CA SER A 56 -12.22 -11.82 -1.24
C SER A 56 -11.13 -12.74 -1.76
N VAL A 57 -11.13 -13.98 -1.30
CA VAL A 57 -10.18 -15.04 -1.69
C VAL A 57 -10.87 -16.00 -2.63
N SER A 58 -10.24 -16.28 -3.78
CA SER A 58 -10.66 -17.33 -4.73
C SER A 58 -9.39 -17.99 -5.26
N LEU A 59 -8.98 -19.07 -4.62
CA LEU A 59 -7.72 -19.77 -4.91
C LEU A 59 -7.96 -21.29 -5.00
N SER A 60 -7.17 -21.93 -5.84
CA SER A 60 -7.10 -23.38 -5.99
C SER A 60 -5.65 -23.85 -6.14
N GLY A 61 -5.41 -25.15 -5.99
CA GLY A 61 -4.07 -25.73 -6.08
C GLY A 61 -3.17 -25.44 -4.90
N LEU A 62 -3.77 -25.12 -3.75
CA LEU A 62 -3.07 -24.98 -2.47
C LEU A 62 -2.76 -26.38 -1.88
N GLU A 63 -1.82 -26.44 -0.93
CA GLU A 63 -1.61 -27.67 -0.13
C GLU A 63 -2.87 -28.01 0.68
N ALA A 64 -3.06 -29.29 0.98
CA ALA A 64 -4.19 -29.72 1.79
C ALA A 64 -4.12 -29.23 3.25
N ALA A 65 -2.91 -28.85 3.70
CA ALA A 65 -2.64 -28.31 5.01
C ALA A 65 -2.73 -26.79 5.08
N ALA A 66 -2.52 -26.23 6.26
CA ALA A 66 -2.68 -24.84 6.61
C ALA A 66 -1.68 -23.89 5.91
N ASN A 67 -2.04 -23.37 4.74
CA ASN A 67 -1.21 -22.38 4.04
C ASN A 67 -1.41 -21.00 4.66
N LYS A 68 -0.35 -20.46 5.25
CA LYS A 68 -0.36 -19.09 5.76
C LYS A 68 -0.28 -18.11 4.62
N PHE A 69 -0.90 -16.94 4.76
CA PHE A 69 -0.85 -15.87 3.76
C PHE A 69 -0.78 -14.51 4.43
N HIS A 70 0.09 -13.65 3.88
CA HIS A 70 0.39 -12.35 4.47
C HIS A 70 0.57 -11.29 3.39
N ILE A 71 0.31 -10.03 3.76
CA ILE A 71 0.77 -8.88 2.98
C ILE A 71 2.23 -8.61 3.34
N HIS A 72 3.08 -8.46 2.33
CA HIS A 72 4.50 -8.13 2.45
C HIS A 72 4.80 -6.70 1.98
N ASN A 73 5.97 -6.18 2.39
CA ASN A 73 6.32 -4.76 2.24
C ASN A 73 6.48 -4.29 0.79
N PHE A 74 7.00 -5.16 -0.10
CA PHE A 74 7.38 -4.75 -1.45
C PHE A 74 6.62 -5.54 -2.53
N PRO A 75 6.53 -5.03 -3.77
CA PRO A 75 6.03 -5.80 -4.90
C PRO A 75 6.92 -7.02 -5.17
N VAL A 76 6.40 -7.94 -5.97
CA VAL A 76 7.18 -9.05 -6.49
C VAL A 76 8.11 -8.54 -7.59
N ASP A 77 9.39 -8.79 -7.43
CA ASP A 77 10.44 -8.57 -8.44
C ASP A 77 11.22 -9.87 -8.62
N GLY A 78 10.84 -10.63 -9.64
CA GLY A 78 11.40 -11.94 -9.97
C GLY A 78 10.98 -13.06 -9.02
N ALA A 79 11.41 -13.04 -7.77
CA ALA A 79 11.16 -14.10 -6.79
C ALA A 79 10.41 -13.60 -5.55
N CYS A 80 9.76 -14.52 -4.81
CA CYS A 80 9.04 -14.16 -3.58
C CYS A 80 9.97 -13.62 -2.47
N SER A 81 11.27 -13.86 -2.54
CA SER A 81 12.26 -13.27 -1.62
C SER A 81 12.35 -11.75 -1.74
N SER A 82 12.05 -11.17 -2.91
CA SER A 82 12.05 -9.72 -3.14
C SER A 82 10.99 -8.96 -2.35
N THR A 83 9.95 -9.63 -1.86
CA THR A 83 8.79 -9.01 -1.21
C THR A 83 9.07 -8.44 0.18
N GLY A 84 10.29 -8.61 0.72
CA GLY A 84 10.67 -8.12 2.04
C GLY A 84 9.99 -8.87 3.20
N GLY A 85 9.88 -8.23 4.36
CA GLY A 85 9.16 -8.73 5.53
C GLY A 85 7.65 -8.59 5.43
N HIS A 86 6.95 -9.05 6.47
CA HIS A 86 5.51 -8.81 6.60
C HIS A 86 5.22 -7.31 6.75
N PHE A 87 4.12 -6.87 6.19
CA PHE A 87 3.71 -5.48 6.27
C PHE A 87 3.16 -5.13 7.66
N ASP A 88 3.95 -4.38 8.41
CA ASP A 88 3.63 -3.90 9.75
C ASP A 88 3.96 -2.41 9.89
N PRO A 89 3.12 -1.50 9.40
CA PRO A 89 3.37 -0.08 9.48
C PRO A 89 3.21 0.50 10.89
N MET A 90 2.63 -0.27 11.82
CA MET A 90 2.36 0.16 13.20
C MET A 90 3.44 -0.32 14.17
N GLY A 91 4.35 -1.20 13.73
CA GLY A 91 5.41 -1.75 14.58
C GLY A 91 4.86 -2.61 15.71
N VAL A 92 3.85 -3.43 15.44
CA VAL A 92 3.27 -4.34 16.44
C VAL A 92 4.27 -5.47 16.71
N GLU A 93 4.99 -5.38 17.82
CA GLU A 93 5.89 -6.44 18.25
C GLU A 93 5.08 -7.67 18.69
N VAL A 94 5.13 -8.73 17.90
CA VAL A 94 4.60 -10.03 18.28
C VAL A 94 5.76 -10.91 18.73
N PRO A 95 6.02 -11.07 20.04
CA PRO A 95 7.21 -11.77 20.54
C PRO A 95 7.23 -13.27 20.22
N THR A 96 6.09 -13.87 19.97
CA THR A 96 5.91 -15.20 19.41
C THR A 96 4.67 -15.18 18.53
N TYR A 97 4.76 -15.72 17.32
CA TYR A 97 3.65 -15.79 16.39
C TYR A 97 2.52 -16.66 16.94
N THR A 98 1.71 -16.08 17.78
CA THR A 98 0.44 -16.66 18.22
C THR A 98 -0.67 -16.05 17.37
N THR A 99 -1.68 -16.83 17.05
CA THR A 99 -2.90 -16.34 16.38
C THR A 99 -3.37 -15.06 17.06
N CYS A 100 -3.60 -14.02 16.28
CA CYS A 100 -4.25 -12.81 16.79
C CYS A 100 -5.64 -13.22 17.32
N THR A 101 -5.89 -13.01 18.59
CA THR A 101 -7.11 -13.48 19.27
C THR A 101 -8.03 -12.30 19.58
N GLY A 102 -9.32 -12.60 19.77
CA GLY A 102 -10.31 -11.60 20.12
C GLY A 102 -11.24 -11.21 18.97
N ASP A 103 -12.00 -10.15 19.18
CA ASP A 103 -12.91 -9.59 18.19
C ASP A 103 -12.16 -8.77 17.10
N ALA A 104 -12.89 -8.18 16.16
CA ALA A 104 -12.30 -7.43 15.07
C ALA A 104 -11.48 -6.21 15.55
N ALA A 105 -11.88 -5.57 16.65
CA ALA A 105 -11.17 -4.41 17.21
C ALA A 105 -9.87 -4.86 17.89
N ALA A 106 -9.90 -5.95 18.66
CA ALA A 106 -8.71 -6.54 19.28
C ALA A 106 -7.70 -7.00 18.24
N LYS A 107 -8.16 -7.63 17.15
CA LYS A 107 -7.30 -8.04 16.03
C LYS A 107 -6.70 -6.85 15.28
N ALA A 108 -7.46 -5.80 15.07
CA ALA A 108 -6.96 -4.57 14.43
C ALA A 108 -5.88 -3.87 15.26
N ALA A 109 -5.95 -3.95 16.59
CA ALA A 109 -5.00 -3.35 17.51
C ALA A 109 -3.79 -4.23 17.83
N GLY A 110 -3.97 -5.54 17.88
CA GLY A 110 -2.97 -6.51 18.36
C GLY A 110 -2.27 -7.33 17.28
N CYS A 111 -2.71 -7.21 16.01
CA CYS A 111 -2.09 -7.92 14.90
C CYS A 111 -1.43 -6.91 13.96
N TYR A 112 -0.30 -7.25 13.37
CA TYR A 112 0.20 -6.38 12.33
C TYR A 112 -0.71 -6.41 11.09
N VAL A 113 -0.74 -5.29 10.36
CA VAL A 113 -1.70 -5.07 9.27
C VAL A 113 -1.67 -6.20 8.23
N GLY A 114 -0.47 -6.70 7.89
CA GLY A 114 -0.29 -7.76 6.89
C GLY A 114 -0.63 -9.17 7.36
N ASP A 115 -0.96 -9.39 8.64
CA ASP A 115 -1.21 -10.74 9.17
C ASP A 115 -2.63 -11.25 8.87
N LEU A 116 -2.86 -11.60 7.62
CA LEU A 116 -4.17 -12.12 7.21
C LEU A 116 -4.45 -13.50 7.83
N SER A 117 -3.42 -14.35 7.93
CA SER A 117 -3.57 -15.69 8.53
C SER A 117 -3.85 -15.64 10.01
N GLY A 118 -3.20 -14.75 10.75
CA GLY A 118 -3.49 -14.57 12.17
C GLY A 118 -4.91 -14.05 12.40
N LYS A 119 -5.36 -13.10 11.56
CA LYS A 119 -6.69 -12.51 11.68
C LYS A 119 -7.84 -13.44 11.23
N PHE A 120 -7.64 -14.22 10.16
CA PHE A 120 -8.73 -14.92 9.47
C PHE A 120 -8.52 -16.42 9.34
N GLY A 121 -7.39 -16.94 9.82
CA GLY A 121 -7.02 -18.34 9.68
C GLY A 121 -6.27 -18.63 8.39
N THR A 122 -5.83 -19.87 8.23
CA THR A 122 -5.03 -20.35 7.11
C THR A 122 -5.89 -20.81 5.94
N LEU A 123 -5.30 -20.87 4.74
CA LEU A 123 -5.96 -21.34 3.54
C LEU A 123 -5.83 -22.88 3.43
N GLY A 124 -6.91 -23.56 3.01
CA GLY A 124 -6.91 -25.00 2.67
C GLY A 124 -6.66 -25.24 1.18
N ALA A 125 -6.79 -26.49 0.72
CA ALA A 125 -6.46 -26.95 -0.64
C ALA A 125 -7.15 -26.14 -1.76
N SER A 126 -8.36 -25.68 -1.53
CA SER A 126 -9.02 -24.62 -2.29
C SER A 126 -9.73 -23.70 -1.32
N SER A 127 -9.66 -22.40 -1.58
CA SER A 127 -10.22 -21.41 -0.69
C SER A 127 -11.10 -20.44 -1.45
N SER A 128 -12.37 -20.37 -1.04
CA SER A 128 -13.33 -19.34 -1.45
C SER A 128 -13.88 -18.73 -0.16
N ALA A 129 -13.46 -17.52 0.15
CA ALA A 129 -13.80 -16.86 1.40
C ALA A 129 -13.89 -15.33 1.21
N SER A 130 -14.59 -14.67 2.14
CA SER A 130 -14.65 -13.21 2.20
C SER A 130 -14.53 -12.74 3.64
N PHE A 131 -13.70 -11.73 3.87
CA PHE A 131 -13.41 -11.16 5.17
C PHE A 131 -13.60 -9.64 5.14
N MET A 132 -13.86 -9.04 6.30
CA MET A 132 -13.81 -7.60 6.50
C MET A 132 -12.66 -7.26 7.43
N ASP A 133 -11.79 -6.34 7.03
CA ASP A 133 -10.62 -5.94 7.80
C ASP A 133 -10.61 -4.42 7.98
N SER A 134 -10.56 -3.95 9.21
CA SER A 134 -10.52 -2.52 9.55
C SER A 134 -9.12 -1.93 9.61
N SER A 135 -8.07 -2.77 9.61
CA SER A 135 -6.66 -2.32 9.65
C SER A 135 -6.02 -2.26 8.27
N VAL A 136 -6.46 -3.08 7.32
CA VAL A 136 -6.01 -3.03 5.93
C VAL A 136 -6.65 -1.85 5.22
N SER A 137 -5.85 -1.01 4.58
CA SER A 137 -6.35 0.16 3.84
C SER A 137 -5.87 0.18 2.38
N LEU A 138 -6.73 0.66 1.50
CA LEU A 138 -6.39 1.00 0.12
C LEU A 138 -6.11 2.51 -0.06
N PHE A 139 -6.19 3.29 1.03
CA PHE A 139 -6.01 4.74 1.04
C PHE A 139 -4.87 5.16 1.94
N GLY A 140 -4.27 6.32 1.67
CA GLY A 140 -3.26 6.95 2.49
C GLY A 140 -1.89 6.26 2.45
N ALA A 141 -0.99 6.70 3.33
CA ALA A 141 0.42 6.26 3.37
C ALA A 141 0.58 4.75 3.67
N ASN A 142 -0.35 4.17 4.41
CA ASN A 142 -0.35 2.74 4.76
C ASN A 142 -1.18 1.88 3.80
N SER A 143 -1.45 2.39 2.59
CA SER A 143 -2.12 1.60 1.55
C SER A 143 -1.33 0.33 1.21
N ILE A 144 -2.07 -0.76 1.04
CA ILE A 144 -1.48 -2.04 0.59
C ILE A 144 -1.30 -2.10 -0.92
N GLN A 145 -1.79 -1.13 -1.66
CA GLN A 145 -1.66 -1.07 -3.11
C GLN A 145 -0.19 -1.00 -3.52
N GLY A 146 0.24 -1.88 -4.43
CA GLY A 146 1.62 -2.00 -4.88
C GLY A 146 2.51 -2.87 -4.00
N ARG A 147 2.06 -3.30 -2.85
CA ARG A 147 2.70 -4.33 -2.02
C ARG A 147 2.44 -5.71 -2.60
N SER A 148 2.69 -6.77 -1.86
CA SER A 148 2.44 -8.13 -2.35
C SER A 148 1.70 -9.00 -1.32
N ILE A 149 1.02 -10.02 -1.83
CA ILE A 149 0.60 -11.18 -1.03
C ILE A 149 1.62 -12.29 -1.23
N VAL A 150 2.04 -12.91 -0.13
CA VAL A 150 2.82 -14.13 -0.13
C VAL A 150 2.01 -15.25 0.51
N ILE A 151 1.90 -16.37 -0.19
CA ILE A 151 1.34 -17.62 0.33
C ILE A 151 2.51 -18.51 0.72
N HIS A 152 2.47 -19.03 1.94
CA HIS A 152 3.49 -19.89 2.49
C HIS A 152 3.05 -21.34 2.43
N LYS A 153 4.01 -22.25 2.30
CA LYS A 153 3.80 -23.68 2.54
C LYS A 153 3.59 -23.96 4.02
N ASN A 154 3.17 -25.17 4.32
CA ASN A 154 2.98 -25.59 5.71
C ASN A 154 4.28 -25.52 6.55
N ASP A 155 5.44 -25.65 5.93
CA ASP A 155 6.74 -25.50 6.57
C ASP A 155 7.17 -24.03 6.80
N GLY A 156 6.34 -23.08 6.39
CA GLY A 156 6.60 -21.63 6.50
C GLY A 156 7.41 -21.03 5.35
N SER A 157 7.91 -21.82 4.41
CA SER A 157 8.63 -21.31 3.25
C SER A 157 7.70 -20.51 2.33
N ARG A 158 8.24 -19.47 1.66
CA ARG A 158 7.49 -18.69 0.66
C ARG A 158 7.27 -19.56 -0.57
N TRP A 159 6.04 -19.71 -0.98
CA TRP A 159 5.66 -20.59 -2.09
C TRP A 159 5.18 -19.82 -3.31
N ALA A 160 4.16 -18.99 -3.12
CA ALA A 160 3.60 -18.19 -4.19
C ALA A 160 3.46 -16.75 -3.76
N CYS A 161 3.69 -15.82 -4.67
CA CYS A 161 3.56 -14.40 -4.40
C CYS A 161 2.99 -13.66 -5.60
N ALA A 162 2.24 -12.60 -5.33
CA ALA A 162 1.69 -11.75 -6.36
C ALA A 162 1.61 -10.30 -5.87
N THR A 163 1.97 -9.36 -6.72
CA THR A 163 1.83 -7.93 -6.43
C THR A 163 0.34 -7.55 -6.36
N ILE A 164 -0.03 -6.79 -5.34
CA ILE A 164 -1.35 -6.21 -5.18
C ILE A 164 -1.45 -5.00 -6.11
N GLY A 165 -2.07 -5.19 -7.26
CA GLY A 165 -2.17 -4.18 -8.30
C GLY A 165 -3.62 -3.77 -8.59
N HIS A 166 -3.77 -2.73 -9.40
CA HIS A 166 -5.08 -2.37 -9.91
C HIS A 166 -5.66 -3.52 -10.76
N ALA A 167 -6.97 -3.73 -10.66
CA ALA A 167 -7.69 -4.64 -11.55
C ALA A 167 -7.82 -4.08 -12.99
N ARG A 168 -7.50 -2.79 -13.19
CA ARG A 168 -7.50 -2.04 -14.46
C ARG A 168 -6.05 -1.80 -14.91
N ALA A 169 -5.86 -1.53 -16.19
CA ALA A 169 -4.56 -1.17 -16.75
C ALA A 169 -3.96 0.05 -16.05
N VAL A 170 -2.66 0.02 -15.82
CA VAL A 170 -1.92 1.13 -15.20
C VAL A 170 -0.79 1.61 -16.12
N THR A 171 -0.57 2.91 -16.12
CA THR A 171 0.67 3.51 -16.59
C THR A 171 1.69 3.44 -15.45
N THR A 172 2.87 2.93 -15.75
CA THR A 172 3.97 2.84 -14.78
C THR A 172 5.14 3.68 -15.25
N VAL A 173 5.65 4.53 -14.37
CA VAL A 173 6.87 5.32 -14.59
C VAL A 173 7.88 4.94 -13.52
N ILE A 174 9.14 4.73 -13.91
CA ILE A 174 10.21 4.29 -13.01
C ILE A 174 11.39 5.25 -13.15
N ALA A 175 11.86 5.77 -12.02
CA ALA A 175 13.16 6.41 -11.90
C ALA A 175 14.13 5.45 -11.21
N THR A 176 15.22 5.09 -11.91
CA THR A 176 16.25 4.19 -11.39
C THR A 176 17.50 4.97 -10.99
N PHE A 177 17.97 4.73 -9.79
CA PHE A 177 19.18 5.29 -9.21
C PHE A 177 20.27 4.21 -9.18
N SER A 178 21.47 4.53 -9.67
CA SER A 178 22.57 3.56 -9.86
C SER A 178 23.94 4.11 -9.51
N SER A 179 24.03 5.16 -8.70
CA SER A 179 25.27 5.76 -8.22
C SER A 179 25.42 5.60 -6.70
N ASP A 180 25.67 6.66 -5.96
CA ASP A 180 25.79 6.68 -4.50
C ASP A 180 24.49 6.28 -3.80
N ILE A 181 23.36 6.57 -4.44
CA ILE A 181 22.05 6.05 -4.10
C ILE A 181 21.66 5.01 -5.15
N MET A 182 21.19 3.87 -4.70
CA MET A 182 20.72 2.76 -5.52
C MET A 182 19.26 2.46 -5.23
N GLY A 183 18.54 1.98 -6.27
CA GLY A 183 17.15 1.57 -6.14
C GLY A 183 16.22 2.30 -7.09
N GLN A 184 14.96 2.36 -6.76
CA GLN A 184 13.94 2.86 -7.67
C GLN A 184 12.87 3.69 -6.95
N VAL A 185 12.34 4.66 -7.67
CA VAL A 185 11.05 5.29 -7.39
C VAL A 185 10.10 4.86 -8.51
N VAL A 186 9.04 4.16 -8.14
CA VAL A 186 8.02 3.65 -9.07
C VAL A 186 6.72 4.41 -8.84
N MET A 187 6.17 4.99 -9.91
CA MET A 187 4.89 5.67 -9.89
C MET A 187 3.89 4.93 -10.78
N LYS A 188 2.67 4.72 -10.29
CA LYS A 188 1.60 4.04 -11.02
C LYS A 188 0.32 4.84 -10.94
N GLN A 189 -0.35 4.98 -12.08
CA GLN A 189 -1.65 5.64 -12.23
C GLN A 189 -2.53 4.82 -13.15
N LEU A 190 -3.86 4.86 -12.99
CA LEU A 190 -4.77 4.20 -13.93
C LEU A 190 -4.57 4.76 -15.34
N ALA A 191 -4.39 3.88 -16.33
CA ALA A 191 -4.12 4.27 -17.71
C ALA A 191 -5.33 4.97 -18.39
N ASP A 192 -6.52 4.68 -17.91
CA ASP A 192 -7.78 5.17 -18.45
C ASP A 192 -8.46 6.24 -17.56
N ASP A 193 -7.76 6.75 -16.54
CA ASP A 193 -8.25 7.81 -15.65
C ASP A 193 -7.10 8.74 -15.24
N ALA A 194 -6.86 9.77 -16.05
CA ALA A 194 -5.81 10.77 -15.81
C ALA A 194 -6.01 11.57 -14.51
N MET A 195 -7.22 11.53 -13.92
CA MET A 195 -7.52 12.18 -12.64
C MET A 195 -7.45 11.22 -11.46
N SER A 196 -7.06 9.96 -11.70
CA SER A 196 -6.83 9.01 -10.61
C SER A 196 -5.57 9.38 -9.83
N GLU A 197 -5.54 8.99 -8.57
CA GLU A 197 -4.36 9.18 -7.73
C GLU A 197 -3.16 8.42 -8.29
N THR A 198 -1.99 9.02 -8.17
CA THR A 198 -0.71 8.36 -8.47
C THR A 198 -0.19 7.69 -7.22
N GLN A 199 -0.01 6.38 -7.26
CA GLN A 199 0.73 5.65 -6.25
C GLN A 199 2.22 5.88 -6.46
N VAL A 200 2.94 6.25 -5.40
CA VAL A 200 4.39 6.39 -5.39
C VAL A 200 4.99 5.37 -4.43
N MET A 201 5.89 4.56 -4.91
CA MET A 201 6.69 3.63 -4.12
C MET A 201 8.15 4.04 -4.19
N VAL A 202 8.81 4.11 -3.05
CA VAL A 202 10.22 4.47 -2.92
C VAL A 202 10.97 3.29 -2.29
N ASP A 203 11.93 2.75 -3.00
CA ASP A 203 12.89 1.76 -2.52
C ASP A 203 14.29 2.25 -2.88
N LEU A 204 14.90 3.00 -1.97
CA LEU A 204 16.20 3.63 -2.15
C LEU A 204 17.10 3.27 -0.97
N LYS A 205 18.38 3.04 -1.27
CA LYS A 205 19.42 2.78 -0.27
C LYS A 205 20.75 3.38 -0.72
N TYR A 206 21.68 3.57 0.20
CA TYR A 206 23.05 3.87 -0.15
C TYR A 206 23.71 2.69 -0.87
N ALA A 207 24.53 2.98 -1.88
CA ALA A 207 25.36 1.97 -2.54
C ALA A 207 26.37 1.37 -1.56
N ASP A 208 26.94 2.19 -0.69
CA ASP A 208 27.76 1.74 0.43
C ASP A 208 26.86 1.23 1.57
N ALA A 209 26.88 -0.07 1.79
CA ALA A 209 26.12 -0.71 2.87
C ALA A 209 26.61 -0.31 4.29
N ALA A 210 27.80 0.25 4.41
CA ALA A 210 28.35 0.76 5.67
C ALA A 210 27.99 2.23 5.93
N ALA A 211 27.37 2.91 4.96
CA ALA A 211 26.95 4.30 5.13
C ALA A 211 25.92 4.41 6.27
N ALA A 212 26.13 5.39 7.13
CA ALA A 212 25.18 5.67 8.21
C ALA A 212 23.83 6.07 7.64
N ALA A 213 22.75 5.57 8.25
CA ALA A 213 21.40 6.00 7.89
C ALA A 213 21.22 7.51 8.12
N THR A 214 20.67 8.18 7.15
CA THR A 214 20.34 9.61 7.24
C THR A 214 18.83 9.82 7.06
N ALA A 215 18.34 10.96 7.54
CA ALA A 215 16.92 11.29 7.48
C ALA A 215 16.71 12.70 6.90
N GLY A 216 15.47 13.02 6.56
CA GLY A 216 15.10 14.37 6.10
C GLY A 216 15.45 14.67 4.64
N HIS A 217 15.72 13.65 3.83
CA HIS A 217 15.92 13.84 2.39
C HIS A 217 14.67 14.38 1.71
N LYS A 218 14.84 15.43 0.91
CA LYS A 218 13.76 15.99 0.08
C LYS A 218 13.74 15.32 -1.28
N MET A 219 12.54 15.05 -1.81
CA MET A 219 12.34 14.46 -3.12
C MET A 219 11.36 15.32 -3.92
N HIS A 220 11.72 15.64 -5.17
CA HIS A 220 10.90 16.47 -6.07
C HIS A 220 10.88 15.87 -7.47
N VAL A 221 9.81 16.16 -8.22
CA VAL A 221 9.79 15.95 -9.67
C VAL A 221 10.32 17.21 -10.33
N HIS A 222 11.17 17.07 -11.34
CA HIS A 222 11.78 18.15 -12.10
C HIS A 222 11.23 18.20 -13.54
N VAL A 223 11.42 19.34 -14.21
CA VAL A 223 10.79 19.62 -15.53
C VAL A 223 11.44 18.89 -16.69
N SER A 224 12.70 18.47 -16.57
CA SER A 224 13.47 17.87 -17.66
C SER A 224 14.06 16.52 -17.28
N PRO A 225 14.29 15.61 -18.24
CA PRO A 225 15.04 14.40 -18.00
C PRO A 225 16.51 14.72 -17.65
N VAL A 226 17.11 13.87 -16.84
CA VAL A 226 18.55 13.93 -16.55
C VAL A 226 19.33 13.47 -17.77
N THR A 227 20.26 14.29 -18.28
CA THR A 227 21.06 14.00 -19.47
C THR A 227 22.55 13.86 -19.18
N ALA A 228 23.08 14.57 -18.19
CA ALA A 228 24.50 14.52 -17.81
C ALA A 228 24.66 14.40 -16.29
N ASP A 229 24.11 15.35 -15.57
CA ASP A 229 24.11 15.41 -14.11
C ASP A 229 22.75 15.88 -13.58
N CYS A 230 22.59 15.95 -12.26
CA CYS A 230 21.32 16.35 -11.65
C CYS A 230 20.91 17.79 -11.99
N ALA A 231 21.86 18.68 -12.31
CA ALA A 231 21.54 20.06 -12.68
C ALA A 231 20.81 20.14 -14.03
N SER A 232 21.03 19.17 -14.93
CA SER A 232 20.33 19.07 -16.21
C SER A 232 18.82 18.85 -16.09
N ALA A 233 18.34 18.43 -14.91
CA ALA A 233 16.91 18.22 -14.65
C ALA A 233 16.09 19.54 -14.61
N GLY A 234 16.76 20.70 -14.50
CA GLY A 234 16.11 22.01 -14.46
C GLY A 234 15.44 22.33 -13.13
N GLY A 235 14.41 23.15 -13.16
CA GLY A 235 13.63 23.53 -11.97
C GLY A 235 12.61 22.47 -11.54
N HIS A 236 11.92 22.74 -10.43
CA HIS A 236 10.82 21.87 -9.97
C HIS A 236 9.67 21.87 -10.99
N PHE A 237 9.03 20.72 -11.15
CA PHE A 237 7.85 20.58 -11.98
C PHE A 237 6.64 21.20 -11.28
N ASP A 238 6.22 22.35 -11.75
CA ASP A 238 5.04 23.09 -11.26
C ASP A 238 4.13 23.46 -12.44
N PRO A 239 3.24 22.55 -12.86
CA PRO A 239 2.36 22.78 -14.01
C PRO A 239 1.26 23.83 -13.75
N PHE A 240 1.06 24.23 -12.49
CA PHE A 240 0.02 25.18 -12.10
C PHE A 240 0.58 26.56 -11.74
N GLY A 241 1.90 26.73 -11.74
CA GLY A 241 2.56 28.00 -11.40
C GLY A 241 2.26 28.48 -9.98
N VAL A 242 2.26 27.55 -9.03
CA VAL A 242 1.97 27.85 -7.62
C VAL A 242 3.18 28.54 -7.00
N GLU A 243 3.16 29.88 -6.94
CA GLU A 243 4.17 30.65 -6.21
C GLU A 243 3.99 30.47 -4.71
N ILE A 244 4.82 29.61 -4.11
CA ILE A 244 4.88 29.46 -2.66
C ILE A 244 6.00 30.36 -2.15
N ALA A 245 5.66 31.56 -1.70
CA ALA A 245 6.57 32.42 -0.97
C ALA A 245 6.90 31.81 0.40
N GLY A 246 8.07 31.16 0.48
CA GLY A 246 8.51 30.45 1.69
C GLY A 246 7.93 29.05 1.78
N TYR A 247 8.63 28.10 1.19
CA TYR A 247 8.27 26.68 1.20
C TYR A 247 8.40 26.13 2.63
N THR A 248 7.36 26.28 3.39
CA THR A 248 7.10 25.46 4.58
C THR A 248 6.18 24.33 4.14
N THR A 249 6.52 23.10 4.51
CA THR A 249 5.84 21.86 4.22
C THR A 249 4.38 22.00 3.77
N CYS A 250 4.04 21.47 2.57
CA CYS A 250 2.64 21.26 2.22
C CYS A 250 2.01 20.39 3.31
N THR A 251 1.34 21.01 4.27
CA THR A 251 0.46 20.33 5.20
C THR A 251 -0.89 20.24 4.51
N GLY A 252 -1.03 19.27 3.60
CA GLY A 252 -2.32 18.91 3.05
C GLY A 252 -2.83 17.69 3.79
N ASP A 253 -4.06 17.77 4.25
CA ASP A 253 -4.83 16.63 4.75
C ASP A 253 -5.02 15.56 3.67
#